data_dfd160f90ed290aaae3c4dc4703f67b8
#
_entry.id   dfd160f90ed290aaae3c4dc4703f67b8
#
_cell.length_a   1.000
_cell.length_b   1.000
_cell.length_c   1.000
_cell.angle_alpha   90.00
_cell.angle_beta   90.00
_cell.angle_gamma   90.00
#
_symmetry.space_group_name_H-M   'P 1'
#
loop_
_entity.id
_entity.type
_entity.pdbx_description
1 polymer ?
#
loop_
_entity_poly.entity_id
_entity_poly.type
_entity_poly.pdbx_seq_one_letter_code
_entity_poly.pdbx_strand_id
1 'polypeptide(L)'
;MLIAAVFALAVFCRRSRESDSPLIRMQVFHCAPFTLSVAVIVSVQFICLGAGFLIPNYAQLVMGENAFTAGCLLLPGCIIGACLTPAAGKILDRFGARLPVTFGNICVIISACLFSLFLHSAGIAAIIVFYIIFTFGQSFSMGTNMTHGLSYLPEELNSDGNAVINTMQQLSGAVGTCVVSTIVASAQASQSAADAM
;
A
#
# COMPACT_ATOMS: atom_id res chain seq x y z
N MET A 1 -18.95 -4.33 -16.02
CA MET A 1 -17.70 -3.64 -15.69
C MET A 1 -16.49 -4.57 -15.75
N LEU A 2 -16.47 -5.71 -15.04
CA LEU A 2 -15.34 -6.64 -14.98
C LEU A 2 -14.94 -7.21 -16.34
N ILE A 3 -15.93 -7.61 -17.16
CA ILE A 3 -15.71 -8.12 -18.52
C ILE A 3 -15.08 -7.05 -19.42
N ALA A 4 -15.53 -5.81 -19.33
CA ALA A 4 -14.97 -4.69 -20.10
C ALA A 4 -13.51 -4.39 -19.68
N ALA A 5 -13.20 -4.48 -18.38
CA ALA A 5 -11.84 -4.29 -17.87
C ALA A 5 -10.90 -5.41 -18.33
N VAL A 6 -11.35 -6.68 -18.28
CA VAL A 6 -10.58 -7.83 -18.76
C VAL A 6 -10.37 -7.76 -20.29
N PHE A 7 -11.39 -7.36 -21.03
CA PHE A 7 -11.28 -7.17 -22.47
C PHE A 7 -10.30 -6.05 -22.82
N ALA A 8 -10.41 -4.89 -22.15
CA ALA A 8 -9.48 -3.77 -22.35
C ALA A 8 -8.04 -4.15 -22.02
N LEU A 9 -7.83 -4.91 -20.94
CA LEU A 9 -6.51 -5.42 -20.54
C LEU A 9 -5.97 -6.42 -21.58
N ALA A 10 -6.80 -7.33 -22.08
CA ALA A 10 -6.39 -8.29 -23.10
C ALA A 10 -6.01 -7.60 -24.42
N VAL A 11 -6.81 -6.60 -24.87
CA VAL A 11 -6.52 -5.80 -26.06
C VAL A 11 -5.22 -4.99 -25.86
N PHE A 12 -5.02 -4.40 -24.69
CA PHE A 12 -3.80 -3.68 -24.34
C PHE A 12 -2.56 -4.59 -24.39
N CYS A 13 -2.62 -5.75 -23.75
CA CYS A 13 -1.52 -6.73 -23.75
C CYS A 13 -1.18 -7.22 -25.15
N ARG A 14 -2.20 -7.48 -25.98
CA ARG A 14 -2.01 -7.91 -27.36
C ARG A 14 -1.36 -6.82 -28.21
N ARG A 15 -1.85 -5.60 -28.11
CA ARG A 15 -1.34 -4.46 -28.88
C ARG A 15 0.08 -4.04 -28.42
N SER A 16 0.38 -4.19 -27.13
CA SER A 16 1.71 -3.95 -26.57
C SER A 16 2.76 -4.98 -27.03
N ARG A 17 2.32 -6.22 -27.34
CA ARG A 17 3.21 -7.28 -27.87
C ARG A 17 3.48 -7.13 -29.38
N GLU A 18 2.55 -6.57 -30.12
CA GLU A 18 2.61 -6.43 -31.59
C GLU A 18 3.26 -5.10 -32.03
N SER A 19 3.58 -4.19 -31.10
CA SER A 19 4.17 -2.89 -31.41
C SER A 19 5.70 -2.96 -31.38
N ASP A 20 6.34 -2.41 -32.42
CA ASP A 20 7.80 -2.26 -32.50
C ASP A 20 8.38 -1.32 -31.44
N SER A 21 7.52 -0.54 -30.77
CA SER A 21 7.82 0.25 -29.58
C SER A 21 6.81 -0.08 -28.48
N PRO A 22 7.06 -1.10 -27.64
CA PRO A 22 6.15 -1.45 -26.57
C PRO A 22 6.04 -0.30 -25.58
N LEU A 23 4.78 0.05 -25.21
CA LEU A 23 4.47 1.13 -24.27
C LEU A 23 5.13 0.96 -22.90
N ILE A 24 5.48 -0.27 -22.54
CA ILE A 24 6.24 -0.60 -21.32
C ILE A 24 7.26 -1.68 -21.69
N ARG A 25 8.53 -1.34 -21.57
CA ARG A 25 9.62 -2.28 -21.81
C ARG A 25 9.81 -3.17 -20.60
N MET A 26 9.51 -4.45 -20.74
CA MET A 26 9.70 -5.46 -19.67
C MET A 26 11.17 -5.61 -19.23
N GLN A 27 12.09 -4.99 -19.94
CA GLN A 27 13.51 -4.96 -19.62
C GLN A 27 13.80 -4.33 -18.24
N VAL A 28 12.92 -3.48 -17.73
CA VAL A 28 13.04 -2.88 -16.37
C VAL A 28 13.13 -3.94 -15.28
N PHE A 29 12.49 -5.10 -15.44
CA PHE A 29 12.52 -6.22 -14.49
C PHE A 29 13.83 -7.02 -14.49
N HIS A 30 14.70 -6.83 -15.46
CA HIS A 30 16.03 -7.44 -15.45
C HIS A 30 16.97 -6.77 -14.45
N CYS A 31 16.62 -5.58 -13.99
CA CYS A 31 17.35 -4.87 -12.96
C CYS A 31 16.88 -5.36 -11.57
N ALA A 32 17.65 -6.24 -10.92
CA ALA A 32 17.30 -6.82 -9.62
C ALA A 32 17.00 -5.78 -8.54
N PRO A 33 17.77 -4.67 -8.36
CA PRO A 33 17.47 -3.62 -7.39
C PRO A 33 16.12 -2.93 -7.66
N PHE A 34 15.78 -2.69 -8.93
CA PHE A 34 14.49 -2.13 -9.31
C PHE A 34 13.33 -3.08 -8.95
N THR A 35 13.46 -4.34 -9.32
CA THR A 35 12.43 -5.37 -9.03
C THR A 35 12.20 -5.53 -7.52
N LEU A 36 13.28 -5.48 -6.73
CA LEU A 36 13.18 -5.53 -5.27
C LEU A 36 12.45 -4.30 -4.70
N SER A 37 12.75 -3.11 -5.21
CA SER A 37 12.06 -1.88 -4.83
C SER A 37 10.56 -1.94 -5.17
N VAL A 38 10.21 -2.45 -6.36
CA VAL A 38 8.81 -2.68 -6.75
C VAL A 38 8.11 -3.66 -5.80
N ALA A 39 8.76 -4.76 -5.44
CA ALA A 39 8.19 -5.75 -4.51
C ALA A 39 7.89 -5.13 -3.13
N VAL A 40 8.80 -4.29 -2.60
CA VAL A 40 8.56 -3.55 -1.34
C VAL A 40 7.40 -2.58 -1.49
N ILE A 41 7.35 -1.79 -2.55
CA ILE A 41 6.27 -0.84 -2.83
C ILE A 41 4.92 -1.56 -2.90
N VAL A 42 4.85 -2.68 -3.61
CA VAL A 42 3.65 -3.53 -3.73
C VAL A 42 3.20 -4.02 -2.36
N SER A 43 4.11 -4.51 -1.53
CA SER A 43 3.79 -5.00 -0.19
C SER A 43 3.26 -3.90 0.72
N VAL A 44 3.92 -2.73 0.73
CA VAL A 44 3.49 -1.58 1.55
C VAL A 44 2.13 -1.06 1.09
N GLN A 45 1.89 -0.99 -0.22
CA GLN A 45 0.62 -0.52 -0.77
C GLN A 45 -0.54 -1.48 -0.49
N PHE A 46 -0.28 -2.80 -0.56
CA PHE A 46 -1.25 -3.82 -0.18
C PHE A 46 -1.72 -3.62 1.28
N ILE A 47 -0.77 -3.44 2.20
CA ILE A 47 -1.07 -3.21 3.61
C ILE A 47 -1.79 -1.88 3.78
N CYS A 48 -1.37 -0.83 3.09
CA CYS A 48 -1.94 0.52 3.19
C CYS A 48 -3.44 0.55 2.89
N LEU A 49 -3.82 0.07 1.70
CA LEU A 49 -5.23 0.07 1.30
C LEU A 49 -6.05 -0.97 2.05
N GLY A 50 -5.44 -2.11 2.40
CA GLY A 50 -6.06 -3.11 3.28
C GLY A 50 -6.37 -2.54 4.66
N ALA A 51 -5.42 -1.87 5.30
CA ALA A 51 -5.60 -1.22 6.61
C ALA A 51 -6.59 -0.05 6.53
N GLY A 52 -6.51 0.76 5.46
CA GLY A 52 -7.45 1.86 5.22
C GLY A 52 -8.91 1.41 5.11
N PHE A 53 -9.15 0.18 4.66
CA PHE A 53 -10.47 -0.45 4.66
C PHE A 53 -10.78 -1.11 6.02
N LEU A 54 -9.84 -1.85 6.59
CA LEU A 54 -10.03 -2.63 7.81
C LEU A 54 -10.33 -1.75 9.03
N ILE A 55 -9.55 -0.68 9.25
CA ILE A 55 -9.62 0.13 10.47
C ILE A 55 -11.00 0.78 10.64
N PRO A 56 -11.57 1.50 9.63
CA PRO A 56 -12.92 2.07 9.78
C PRO A 56 -14.01 1.01 9.92
N ASN A 57 -13.89 -0.12 9.21
CA ASN A 57 -14.86 -1.20 9.35
C ASN A 57 -14.80 -1.85 10.73
N TYR A 58 -13.62 -2.09 11.28
CA TYR A 58 -13.44 -2.61 12.63
C TYR A 58 -14.04 -1.66 13.68
N ALA A 59 -13.81 -0.36 13.55
CA ALA A 59 -14.37 0.64 14.45
C ALA A 59 -15.89 0.66 14.42
N GLN A 60 -16.51 0.53 13.23
CA GLN A 60 -17.97 0.52 13.11
C GLN A 60 -18.60 -0.81 13.58
N LEU A 61 -18.02 -1.94 13.19
CA LEU A 61 -18.63 -3.26 13.39
C LEU A 61 -18.36 -3.86 14.78
N VAL A 62 -17.15 -3.63 15.31
CA VAL A 62 -16.72 -4.24 16.58
C VAL A 62 -16.82 -3.25 17.73
N MET A 63 -16.45 -1.97 17.51
CA MET A 63 -16.46 -0.96 18.55
C MET A 63 -17.79 -0.20 18.62
N GLY A 64 -18.69 -0.36 17.63
CA GLY A 64 -19.99 0.31 17.58
C GLY A 64 -19.92 1.81 17.28
N GLU A 65 -18.79 2.29 16.77
CA GLU A 65 -18.59 3.70 16.47
C GLU A 65 -19.36 4.14 15.21
N ASN A 66 -19.73 5.40 15.15
CA ASN A 66 -20.38 5.94 13.96
C ASN A 66 -19.36 6.11 12.81
N ALA A 67 -19.86 6.18 11.57
CA ALA A 67 -19.04 6.28 10.37
C ALA A 67 -18.12 7.51 10.35
N PHE A 68 -18.54 8.62 10.97
CA PHE A 68 -17.73 9.82 11.08
C PHE A 68 -16.52 9.60 11.99
N THR A 69 -16.73 9.07 13.20
CA THR A 69 -15.66 8.75 14.15
C THR A 69 -14.69 7.74 13.54
N ALA A 70 -15.22 6.68 12.91
CA ALA A 70 -14.41 5.67 12.25
C ALA A 70 -13.50 6.24 11.14
N GLY A 71 -14.00 7.17 10.35
CA GLY A 71 -13.20 7.90 9.36
C GLY A 71 -12.14 8.81 9.99
N CYS A 72 -12.49 9.47 11.09
CA CYS A 72 -11.57 10.35 11.82
C CYS A 72 -10.39 9.63 12.45
N LEU A 73 -10.47 8.31 12.68
CA LEU A 73 -9.34 7.52 13.19
C LEU A 73 -8.11 7.55 12.27
N LEU A 74 -8.32 7.69 10.97
CA LEU A 74 -7.23 7.75 10.00
C LEU A 74 -6.62 9.14 9.85
N LEU A 75 -7.35 10.19 10.23
CA LEU A 75 -6.93 11.59 10.02
C LEU A 75 -5.57 11.93 10.64
N PRO A 76 -5.28 11.62 11.92
CA PRO A 76 -4.00 11.98 12.53
C PRO A 76 -2.81 11.35 11.78
N GLY A 77 -2.95 10.08 11.39
CA GLY A 77 -1.93 9.39 10.60
C GLY A 77 -1.74 10.03 9.22
N CYS A 78 -2.83 10.34 8.51
CA CYS A 78 -2.76 10.98 7.19
C CYS A 78 -2.09 12.36 7.25
N ILE A 79 -2.40 13.18 8.26
CA ILE A 79 -1.78 14.50 8.44
C ILE A 79 -0.28 14.36 8.71
N ILE A 80 0.10 13.48 9.63
CA ILE A 80 1.52 13.21 9.94
C ILE A 80 2.24 12.68 8.69
N GLY A 81 1.66 11.72 7.98
CA GLY A 81 2.21 11.19 6.73
C GLY A 81 2.43 12.27 5.67
N ALA A 82 1.45 13.14 5.46
CA ALA A 82 1.56 14.25 4.51
C ALA A 82 2.69 15.23 4.89
N CYS A 83 2.82 15.56 6.18
CA CYS A 83 3.89 16.45 6.67
C CYS A 83 5.29 15.80 6.56
N LEU A 84 5.38 14.49 6.71
CA LEU A 84 6.65 13.76 6.69
C LEU A 84 7.16 13.44 5.29
N THR A 85 6.29 13.35 4.30
CA THR A 85 6.68 13.03 2.92
C THR A 85 7.77 13.97 2.35
N PRO A 86 7.68 15.31 2.50
CA PRO A 86 8.75 16.20 2.06
C PRO A 86 10.04 16.06 2.88
N ALA A 87 9.92 15.71 4.16
CA ALA A 87 11.08 15.48 5.03
C ALA A 87 11.80 14.18 4.63
N ALA A 88 11.07 13.14 4.26
CA ALA A 88 11.64 11.89 3.76
C ALA A 88 12.47 12.11 2.49
N GLY A 89 12.01 12.97 1.56
CA GLY A 89 12.79 13.37 0.38
C GLY A 89 14.11 14.06 0.75
N LYS A 90 14.10 15.03 1.66
CA LYS A 90 15.32 15.71 2.12
C LYS A 90 16.32 14.77 2.81
N ILE A 91 15.84 13.79 3.55
CA ILE A 91 16.67 12.78 4.20
C ILE A 91 17.28 11.84 3.17
N LEU A 92 16.52 11.46 2.14
CA LEU A 92 16.99 10.69 0.99
C LEU A 92 18.18 11.42 0.31
N ASP A 93 18.02 12.71 0.02
CA ASP A 93 19.04 13.52 -0.67
C ASP A 93 20.32 13.66 0.17
N ARG A 94 20.20 13.72 1.50
CA ARG A 94 21.34 13.97 2.40
C ARG A 94 22.05 12.69 2.85
N PHE A 95 21.33 11.62 3.13
CA PHE A 95 21.85 10.39 3.74
C PHE A 95 21.80 9.18 2.81
N GLY A 96 21.28 9.37 1.58
CA GLY A 96 21.08 8.28 0.64
C GLY A 96 19.85 7.41 0.97
N ALA A 97 19.55 6.47 0.08
CA ALA A 97 18.32 5.68 0.13
C ALA A 97 18.29 4.62 1.23
N ARG A 98 19.44 4.07 1.62
CA ARG A 98 19.50 2.91 2.53
C ARG A 98 18.87 3.17 3.88
N LEU A 99 19.17 4.30 4.51
CA LEU A 99 18.66 4.65 5.84
C LEU A 99 17.13 4.82 5.85
N PRO A 100 16.54 5.72 5.04
CA PRO A 100 15.09 5.93 5.09
C PRO A 100 14.28 4.72 4.62
N VAL A 101 14.77 3.95 3.63
CA VAL A 101 14.11 2.71 3.19
C VAL A 101 14.06 1.68 4.32
N THR A 102 15.21 1.40 4.94
CA THR A 102 15.29 0.40 6.02
C THR A 102 14.45 0.83 7.21
N PHE A 103 14.58 2.07 7.63
CA PHE A 103 13.82 2.62 8.75
C PHE A 103 12.32 2.62 8.48
N GLY A 104 11.89 3.08 7.29
CA GLY A 104 10.50 3.08 6.89
C GLY A 104 9.88 1.69 6.89
N ASN A 105 10.58 0.71 6.30
CA ASN A 105 10.12 -0.68 6.26
C ASN A 105 10.04 -1.32 7.65
N ILE A 106 11.00 -1.04 8.54
CA ILE A 106 10.96 -1.51 9.93
C ILE A 106 9.72 -0.95 10.65
N CYS A 107 9.42 0.34 10.50
CA CYS A 107 8.22 0.95 11.09
C CYS A 107 6.93 0.32 10.56
N VAL A 108 6.86 0.03 9.25
CA VAL A 108 5.69 -0.67 8.65
C VAL A 108 5.53 -2.06 9.26
N ILE A 109 6.61 -2.83 9.40
CA ILE A 109 6.59 -4.17 9.98
C ILE A 109 6.16 -4.10 11.45
N ILE A 110 6.74 -3.19 12.24
CA ILE A 110 6.38 -2.99 13.65
C ILE A 110 4.89 -2.67 13.77
N SER A 111 4.38 -1.74 12.97
CA SER A 111 2.96 -1.39 12.97
C SER A 111 2.08 -2.59 12.62
N ALA A 112 2.43 -3.36 11.58
CA ALA A 112 1.69 -4.55 11.20
C ALA A 112 1.68 -5.61 12.32
N CYS A 113 2.79 -5.80 13.01
CA CYS A 113 2.87 -6.67 14.18
C CYS A 113 2.01 -6.17 15.34
N LEU A 114 2.02 -4.87 15.62
CA LEU A 114 1.19 -4.27 16.67
C LEU A 114 -0.31 -4.45 16.35
N PHE A 115 -0.72 -4.22 15.12
CA PHE A 115 -2.10 -4.51 14.69
C PHE A 115 -2.45 -5.98 14.84
N SER A 116 -1.57 -6.89 14.42
CA SER A 116 -1.83 -8.33 14.51
C SER A 116 -1.96 -8.85 15.95
N LEU A 117 -1.13 -8.35 16.86
CA LEU A 117 -1.07 -8.84 18.24
C LEU A 117 -2.09 -8.16 19.17
N PHE A 118 -2.34 -6.87 18.98
CA PHE A 118 -3.07 -6.06 19.96
C PHE A 118 -4.42 -5.54 19.45
N LEU A 119 -4.80 -5.74 18.20
CA LEU A 119 -6.05 -5.19 17.65
C LEU A 119 -7.27 -5.61 18.47
N HIS A 120 -7.30 -6.85 18.94
CA HIS A 120 -8.44 -7.40 19.71
C HIS A 120 -8.62 -6.74 21.09
N SER A 121 -7.53 -6.27 21.70
CA SER A 121 -7.54 -5.59 23.03
C SER A 121 -7.30 -4.10 22.92
N ALA A 122 -7.11 -3.56 21.70
CA ALA A 122 -6.78 -2.18 21.48
C ALA A 122 -8.03 -1.28 21.58
N GLY A 123 -7.96 -0.26 22.40
CA GLY A 123 -8.92 0.85 22.38
C GLY A 123 -8.62 1.78 21.18
N ILE A 124 -9.54 2.72 20.94
CA ILE A 124 -9.46 3.72 19.85
C ILE A 124 -8.11 4.43 19.80
N ALA A 125 -7.59 4.85 20.97
CA ALA A 125 -6.31 5.56 21.06
C ALA A 125 -5.12 4.69 20.58
N ALA A 126 -5.12 3.39 20.88
CA ALA A 126 -4.07 2.49 20.44
C ALA A 126 -4.10 2.28 18.91
N ILE A 127 -5.28 2.16 18.31
CA ILE A 127 -5.46 2.05 16.86
C ILE A 127 -4.90 3.30 16.15
N ILE A 128 -5.18 4.49 16.67
CA ILE A 128 -4.63 5.75 16.14
C ILE A 128 -3.11 5.74 16.19
N VAL A 129 -2.52 5.36 17.34
CA VAL A 129 -1.05 5.29 17.49
C VAL A 129 -0.43 4.30 16.52
N PHE A 130 -1.00 3.09 16.38
CA PHE A 130 -0.50 2.08 15.46
C PHE A 130 -0.57 2.55 14.00
N TYR A 131 -1.66 3.25 13.65
CA TYR A 131 -1.80 3.81 12.31
C TYR A 131 -0.84 4.98 12.05
N ILE A 132 -0.54 5.80 13.06
CA ILE A 132 0.50 6.85 12.98
C ILE A 132 1.87 6.22 12.71
N ILE A 133 2.25 5.15 13.42
CA ILE A 133 3.51 4.44 13.19
C ILE A 133 3.56 3.88 11.76
N PHE A 134 2.43 3.34 11.28
CA PHE A 134 2.31 2.85 9.91
C PHE A 134 2.54 3.94 8.88
N THR A 135 1.81 5.06 8.97
CA THR A 135 1.91 6.18 8.02
C THR A 135 3.27 6.86 8.08
N PHE A 136 3.89 6.91 9.26
CA PHE A 136 5.27 7.35 9.41
C PHE A 136 6.20 6.47 8.57
N GLY A 137 6.16 5.15 8.77
CA GLY A 137 6.96 4.20 8.00
C GLY A 137 6.69 4.25 6.50
N GLN A 138 5.43 4.35 6.11
CA GLN A 138 5.01 4.44 4.72
C GLN A 138 5.57 5.69 4.03
N SER A 139 5.54 6.85 4.69
CA SER A 139 6.05 8.11 4.13
C SER A 139 7.55 8.04 3.81
N PHE A 140 8.33 7.34 4.64
CA PHE A 140 9.75 7.11 4.39
C PHE A 140 10.01 6.00 3.38
N SER A 141 9.18 4.97 3.36
CA SER A 141 9.37 3.81 2.47
C SER A 141 8.99 4.11 1.02
N MET A 142 7.80 4.66 0.77
CA MET A 142 7.23 4.74 -0.59
C MET A 142 8.05 5.61 -1.54
N GLY A 143 8.20 6.89 -1.22
CA GLY A 143 8.92 7.84 -2.09
C GLY A 143 10.37 7.46 -2.29
N THR A 144 11.01 6.99 -1.22
CA THR A 144 12.43 6.61 -1.26
C THR A 144 12.66 5.33 -2.07
N ASN A 145 11.82 4.30 -1.91
CA ASN A 145 11.91 3.08 -2.73
C ASN A 145 11.66 3.37 -4.21
N MET A 146 10.72 4.26 -4.53
CA MET A 146 10.44 4.65 -5.90
C MET A 146 11.65 5.34 -6.53
N THR A 147 12.18 6.38 -5.89
CA THR A 147 13.36 7.13 -6.38
C THR A 147 14.58 6.22 -6.47
N HIS A 148 14.82 5.39 -5.44
CA HIS A 148 15.94 4.46 -5.40
C HIS A 148 15.82 3.38 -6.48
N GLY A 149 14.65 2.80 -6.67
CA GLY A 149 14.41 1.81 -7.73
C GLY A 149 14.68 2.39 -9.12
N LEU A 150 14.17 3.58 -9.39
CA LEU A 150 14.36 4.26 -10.68
C LEU A 150 15.82 4.65 -10.94
N SER A 151 16.61 4.98 -9.90
CA SER A 151 18.01 5.38 -10.06
C SER A 151 18.93 4.26 -10.60
N TYR A 152 18.49 3.01 -10.56
CA TYR A 152 19.22 1.87 -11.16
C TYR A 152 18.86 1.61 -12.61
N LEU A 153 17.87 2.30 -13.15
CA LEU A 153 17.48 2.17 -14.55
C LEU A 153 18.22 3.19 -15.40
N PRO A 154 18.55 2.85 -16.67
CA PRO A 154 18.96 3.82 -17.66
C PRO A 154 17.90 4.92 -17.82
N GLU A 155 18.31 6.15 -18.12
CA GLU A 155 17.40 7.29 -18.28
C GLU A 155 16.26 7.02 -19.29
N GLU A 156 16.56 6.27 -20.34
CA GLU A 156 15.61 5.86 -21.38
C GLU A 156 14.47 4.95 -20.84
N LEU A 157 14.70 4.24 -19.73
CA LEU A 157 13.75 3.33 -19.11
C LEU A 157 13.05 3.91 -17.87
N ASN A 158 13.40 5.12 -17.44
CA ASN A 158 12.83 5.75 -16.25
C ASN A 158 11.32 5.97 -16.39
N SER A 159 10.84 6.36 -17.57
CA SER A 159 9.42 6.53 -17.86
C SER A 159 8.67 5.19 -17.72
N ASP A 160 9.24 4.13 -18.29
CA ASP A 160 8.67 2.78 -18.25
C ASP A 160 8.68 2.25 -16.81
N GLY A 161 9.78 2.45 -16.08
CA GLY A 161 9.90 2.09 -14.66
C GLY A 161 8.85 2.78 -13.79
N ASN A 162 8.64 4.08 -14.01
CA ASN A 162 7.62 4.85 -13.30
C ASN A 162 6.19 4.33 -13.60
N ALA A 163 5.90 4.03 -14.86
CA ALA A 163 4.61 3.46 -15.26
C ALA A 163 4.37 2.09 -14.60
N VAL A 164 5.39 1.23 -14.55
CA VAL A 164 5.34 -0.09 -13.88
C VAL A 164 5.07 0.09 -12.38
N ILE A 165 5.82 0.96 -11.69
CA ILE A 165 5.62 1.21 -10.25
C ILE A 165 4.18 1.65 -9.98
N ASN A 166 3.68 2.67 -10.69
CA ASN A 166 2.33 3.18 -10.49
C ASN A 166 1.26 2.12 -10.76
N THR A 167 1.42 1.33 -11.82
CA THR A 167 0.48 0.25 -12.15
C THR A 167 0.48 -0.82 -11.07
N MET A 168 1.65 -1.25 -10.61
CA MET A 168 1.79 -2.26 -9.55
C MET A 168 1.24 -1.76 -8.21
N GLN A 169 1.43 -0.48 -7.87
CA GLN A 169 0.82 0.14 -6.69
C GLN A 169 -0.71 0.05 -6.73
N GLN A 170 -1.32 0.48 -7.83
CA GLN A 170 -2.78 0.47 -7.95
C GLN A 170 -3.35 -0.96 -7.93
N LEU A 171 -2.71 -1.88 -8.64
CA LEU A 171 -3.10 -3.28 -8.64
C LEU A 171 -3.01 -3.90 -7.25
N SER A 172 -1.88 -3.69 -6.57
CA SER A 172 -1.65 -4.19 -5.22
C SER A 172 -2.66 -3.65 -4.22
N GLY A 173 -2.95 -2.36 -4.28
CA GLY A 173 -3.94 -1.73 -3.42
C GLY A 173 -5.36 -2.27 -3.64
N ALA A 174 -5.75 -2.46 -4.91
CA ALA A 174 -7.03 -3.07 -5.25
C ALA A 174 -7.13 -4.51 -4.72
N VAL A 175 -6.09 -5.32 -4.91
CA VAL A 175 -6.03 -6.69 -4.37
C VAL A 175 -6.08 -6.67 -2.84
N GLY A 176 -5.31 -5.78 -2.18
CA GLY A 176 -5.32 -5.63 -0.73
C GLY A 176 -6.71 -5.33 -0.18
N THR A 177 -7.41 -4.36 -0.78
CA THR A 177 -8.79 -4.02 -0.40
C THR A 177 -9.75 -5.20 -0.64
N CYS A 178 -9.64 -5.91 -1.78
CA CYS A 178 -10.47 -7.07 -2.08
C CYS A 178 -10.26 -8.21 -1.08
N VAL A 179 -9.02 -8.53 -0.75
CA VAL A 179 -8.70 -9.59 0.22
C VAL A 179 -9.26 -9.24 1.60
N VAL A 180 -9.01 -8.04 2.08
CA VAL A 180 -9.48 -7.61 3.40
C VAL A 180 -11.00 -7.51 3.43
N SER A 181 -11.66 -6.98 2.40
CA SER A 181 -13.12 -6.91 2.33
C SER A 181 -13.77 -8.30 2.34
N THR A 182 -13.16 -9.29 1.67
CA THR A 182 -13.65 -10.67 1.67
C THR A 182 -13.53 -11.30 3.05
N ILE A 183 -12.41 -11.06 3.76
CA ILE A 183 -12.20 -11.53 5.14
C ILE A 183 -13.24 -10.92 6.07
N VAL A 184 -13.46 -9.61 6.00
CA VAL A 184 -14.47 -8.91 6.82
C VAL A 184 -15.87 -9.44 6.52
N ALA A 185 -16.24 -9.60 5.26
CA ALA A 185 -17.55 -10.13 4.86
C ALA A 185 -17.76 -11.57 5.35
N SER A 186 -16.74 -12.43 5.28
CA SER A 186 -16.83 -13.82 5.78
C SER A 186 -16.96 -13.86 7.31
N ALA A 187 -16.29 -12.99 8.03
CA ALA A 187 -16.42 -12.88 9.49
C ALA A 187 -17.83 -12.42 9.90
N GLN A 188 -18.40 -11.43 9.19
CA GLN A 188 -19.78 -10.99 9.41
C GLN A 188 -20.81 -12.09 9.16
N ALA A 189 -20.65 -12.84 8.06
CA ALA A 189 -21.55 -13.94 7.73
C ALA A 189 -21.53 -15.04 8.80
N SER A 190 -20.35 -15.35 9.37
CA SER A 190 -20.23 -16.33 10.45
C SER A 190 -20.86 -15.86 11.76
N GLN A 191 -20.77 -14.58 12.10
CA GLN A 191 -21.41 -14.00 13.29
C GLN A 191 -22.94 -14.02 13.14
N SER A 192 -23.47 -13.56 12.02
CA SER A 192 -24.91 -13.56 11.79
C SER A 192 -25.53 -14.97 11.80
N ALA A 193 -24.77 -16.00 11.39
CA ALA A 193 -25.21 -17.38 11.47
C ALA A 193 -25.17 -17.91 12.93
N ALA A 194 -24.24 -17.46 13.76
CA ALA A 194 -24.18 -17.82 15.17
C ALA A 194 -25.28 -17.15 16.01
N ASP A 195 -25.66 -15.92 15.67
CA ASP A 195 -26.74 -15.17 16.34
C ASP A 195 -28.15 -15.68 15.96
N ALA A 196 -28.28 -16.44 14.87
CA ALA A 196 -29.53 -17.04 14.39
C ALA A 196 -29.82 -18.46 14.93
N MET A 197 -28.91 -19.09 15.68
CA MET A 197 -29.05 -20.40 16.33
C MET A 197 -29.34 -20.28 17.81
#